data_be9371be8fa576aa55b11b556ebf5b7c
#
_entry.id   be9371be8fa576aa55b11b556ebf5b7c
#
_cell.length_a   1.000
_cell.length_b   1.000
_cell.length_c   1.000
_cell.angle_alpha   90.00
_cell.angle_beta   90.00
_cell.angle_gamma   90.00
#
_symmetry.space_group_name_H-M   'P 1'
#
loop_
_entity.id
_entity.type
_entity.pdbx_description
1 polymer ?
#
loop_
_entity_poly.entity_id
_entity_poly.type
_entity_poly.pdbx_seq_one_letter_code
_entity_poly.pdbx_strand_id
1 'polypeptide(L)'
;MLGHPYFDLLLHDDKELSRLLGWPIVERRTLHEWPLSCVQRVITTNGTHTIYKAQAAPTIEPEFYAAARSPLLPGARTVHRTARHACMLIEFIDAPRLADLTLPMADVVRIGRAVVEAMSQIEGQPPIMLDVGSPAAWNAVAGSMLGALRGLVDAGGFTAVDAGALRAIERAAASESVLDAVSAPAGLIHSDLVGENVLVLRDHFRVIDWQYPKRGPADLDLATLLESTGLDRRDYVDTGVVRLMLLLRIFWLTECATRWFTPGVESYDQQIAQLSAQL
;
A
#
# COMPACT_ATOMS: atom_id res chain seq x y z
N MET A 1 5.24 18.24 19.98
CA MET A 1 4.93 17.88 18.58
C MET A 1 4.30 19.07 17.87
N LEU A 2 4.54 19.20 16.58
CA LEU A 2 4.06 20.30 15.72
C LEU A 2 3.09 19.75 14.67
N GLY A 3 2.07 20.53 14.31
CA GLY A 3 1.22 20.22 13.15
C GLY A 3 2.00 20.38 11.85
N HIS A 4 1.73 19.48 10.88
CA HIS A 4 2.25 19.64 9.51
C HIS A 4 1.63 20.87 8.85
N PRO A 5 2.36 21.66 8.06
CA PRO A 5 1.85 22.91 7.50
C PRO A 5 0.67 22.73 6.53
N TYR A 6 0.54 21.58 5.89
CA TYR A 6 -0.46 21.35 4.83
C TYR A 6 -1.43 20.21 5.11
N PHE A 7 -1.07 19.26 5.98
CA PHE A 7 -1.84 18.03 6.20
C PHE A 7 -2.17 17.84 7.68
N ASP A 8 -3.20 17.07 7.98
CA ASP A 8 -3.55 16.69 9.36
C ASP A 8 -2.58 15.61 9.89
N LEU A 9 -1.31 16.02 10.03
CA LEU A 9 -0.24 15.18 10.56
C LEU A 9 0.40 15.86 11.77
N LEU A 10 0.88 15.06 12.72
CA LEU A 10 1.65 15.52 13.88
C LEU A 10 3.09 15.04 13.77
N LEU A 11 4.04 15.94 13.84
CA LEU A 11 5.47 15.65 13.76
C LEU A 11 6.17 16.03 15.07
N HIS A 12 7.14 15.21 15.48
CA HIS A 12 8.09 15.64 16.52
C HIS A 12 8.99 16.75 15.97
N ASP A 13 9.29 17.73 16.78
CA ASP A 13 10.36 18.71 16.48
C ASP A 13 11.76 18.07 16.64
N ASP A 14 12.80 18.79 16.23
CA ASP A 14 14.18 18.26 16.27
C ASP A 14 14.67 18.00 17.69
N LYS A 15 14.21 18.77 18.67
CA LYS A 15 14.56 18.57 20.09
C LYS A 15 13.90 17.29 20.63
N GLU A 16 12.67 17.04 20.27
CA GLU A 16 11.94 15.83 20.64
C GLU A 16 12.56 14.60 19.97
N LEU A 17 12.82 14.66 18.65
CA LEU A 17 13.48 13.58 17.92
C LEU A 17 14.89 13.31 18.42
N SER A 18 15.67 14.35 18.74
CA SER A 18 17.01 14.19 19.32
C SER A 18 16.97 13.41 20.64
N ARG A 19 15.95 13.67 21.49
CA ARG A 19 15.75 12.89 22.73
C ARG A 19 15.38 11.43 22.44
N LEU A 20 14.52 11.18 21.45
CA LEU A 20 14.10 9.83 21.05
C LEU A 20 15.23 9.02 20.43
N LEU A 21 16.14 9.67 19.71
CA LEU A 21 17.30 9.06 19.04
C LEU A 21 18.55 8.99 19.97
N GLY A 22 18.56 9.75 21.07
CA GLY A 22 19.68 9.84 22.00
C GLY A 22 20.84 10.72 21.52
N TRP A 23 20.74 11.37 20.37
CA TRP A 23 21.76 12.20 19.75
C TRP A 23 21.14 13.42 19.06
N PRO A 24 21.82 14.57 19.04
CA PRO A 24 21.38 15.74 18.28
C PRO A 24 21.25 15.45 16.78
N ILE A 25 20.22 16.01 16.17
CA ILE A 25 19.99 15.94 14.72
C ILE A 25 20.92 16.95 14.02
N VAL A 26 21.58 16.52 12.95
CA VAL A 26 22.39 17.37 12.06
C VAL A 26 21.75 17.59 10.71
N GLU A 27 20.90 16.66 10.26
CA GLU A 27 20.16 16.78 9.01
C GLU A 27 18.78 16.12 9.15
N ARG A 28 17.78 16.79 8.59
CA ARG A 28 16.41 16.25 8.45
C ARG A 28 15.87 16.63 7.09
N ARG A 29 15.60 15.63 6.28
CA ARG A 29 15.13 15.80 4.89
C ARG A 29 13.85 15.04 4.67
N THR A 30 12.80 15.72 4.19
CA THR A 30 11.59 15.07 3.71
C THR A 30 11.88 14.32 2.41
N LEU A 31 11.56 13.03 2.40
CA LEU A 31 11.69 12.14 1.25
C LEU A 31 10.37 12.04 0.48
N HIS A 32 9.26 11.99 1.21
CA HIS A 32 7.93 11.88 0.66
C HIS A 32 6.91 12.49 1.63
N GLU A 33 5.90 13.17 1.09
CA GLU A 33 4.77 13.69 1.87
C GLU A 33 3.48 13.66 1.04
N TRP A 34 2.39 13.31 1.70
CA TRP A 34 1.06 13.32 1.17
C TRP A 34 0.04 13.39 2.33
N PRO A 35 -1.28 13.53 2.09
CA PRO A 35 -2.24 13.77 3.17
C PRO A 35 -2.24 12.78 4.34
N LEU A 36 -1.83 11.53 4.13
CA LEU A 36 -1.84 10.51 5.18
C LEU A 36 -0.46 10.18 5.75
N SER A 37 0.65 10.65 5.16
CA SER A 37 1.98 10.43 5.76
C SER A 37 3.02 11.44 5.33
N CYS A 38 4.01 11.66 6.22
CA CYS A 38 5.25 12.38 5.95
C CYS A 38 6.43 11.49 6.34
N VAL A 39 7.30 11.19 5.38
CA VAL A 39 8.48 10.35 5.55
C VAL A 39 9.73 11.20 5.45
N GLN A 40 10.58 11.14 6.46
CA GLN A 40 11.80 11.95 6.55
C GLN A 40 13.01 11.08 6.87
N ARG A 41 14.13 11.36 6.20
CA ARG A 41 15.44 10.86 6.61
C ARG A 41 16.01 11.81 7.66
N VAL A 42 16.48 11.25 8.76
CA VAL A 42 17.09 11.97 9.88
C VAL A 42 18.50 11.45 10.08
N ILE A 43 19.48 12.35 10.18
CA ILE A 43 20.89 12.05 10.47
C ILE A 43 21.25 12.71 11.80
N THR A 44 21.90 11.97 12.66
CA THR A 44 22.35 12.42 13.98
C THR A 44 23.85 12.68 14.02
N THR A 45 24.34 13.41 15.04
CA THR A 45 25.76 13.79 15.21
C THR A 45 26.71 12.59 15.29
N ASN A 46 26.25 11.41 15.69
CA ASN A 46 27.04 10.17 15.69
C ASN A 46 27.04 9.44 14.34
N GLY A 47 26.45 10.05 13.28
CA GLY A 47 26.39 9.47 11.94
C GLY A 47 25.29 8.43 11.72
N THR A 48 24.39 8.20 12.69
CA THR A 48 23.27 7.27 12.51
C THR A 48 22.21 7.88 11.59
N HIS A 49 21.77 7.10 10.61
CA HIS A 49 20.65 7.42 9.73
C HIS A 49 19.40 6.67 10.18
N THR A 50 18.27 7.36 10.19
CA THR A 50 16.97 6.78 10.57
C THR A 50 15.87 7.35 9.68
N ILE A 51 14.87 6.55 9.35
CA ILE A 51 13.63 7.02 8.75
C ILE A 51 12.66 7.39 9.88
N TYR A 52 12.19 8.61 9.87
CA TYR A 52 11.09 9.07 10.70
C TYR A 52 9.84 9.15 9.83
N LYS A 53 8.76 8.48 10.23
CA LYS A 53 7.49 8.46 9.51
C LYS A 53 6.36 8.91 10.43
N ALA A 54 5.71 10.01 10.07
CA ALA A 54 4.47 10.48 10.70
C ALA A 54 3.28 10.09 9.81
N GLN A 55 2.19 9.61 10.41
CA GLN A 55 1.04 9.09 9.68
C GLN A 55 -0.26 9.55 10.33
N ALA A 56 -1.29 9.79 9.49
CA ALA A 56 -2.68 9.91 9.90
C ALA A 56 -3.44 8.59 9.68
N ALA A 57 -4.55 8.41 10.39
CA ALA A 57 -5.47 7.31 10.13
C ALA A 57 -6.12 7.46 8.73
N PRO A 58 -6.39 6.33 8.02
CA PRO A 58 -6.23 4.97 8.49
C PRO A 58 -4.81 4.45 8.25
N THR A 59 -4.21 3.85 9.25
CA THR A 59 -2.96 3.09 9.13
C THR A 59 -2.89 2.06 10.24
N ILE A 60 -2.37 0.89 9.93
CA ILE A 60 -2.06 -0.18 10.90
C ILE A 60 -0.58 -0.56 10.86
N GLU A 61 0.23 0.25 10.19
CA GLU A 61 1.67 -0.03 10.02
C GLU A 61 2.41 -0.17 11.36
N PRO A 62 2.15 0.66 12.40
CA PRO A 62 2.75 0.47 13.71
C PRO A 62 2.45 -0.90 14.34
N GLU A 63 1.20 -1.33 14.25
CA GLU A 63 0.73 -2.62 14.77
C GLU A 63 1.27 -3.78 13.94
N PHE A 64 1.40 -3.58 12.62
CA PHE A 64 2.01 -4.56 11.72
C PHE A 64 3.46 -4.84 12.12
N TYR A 65 4.31 -3.83 12.23
CA TYR A 65 5.71 -4.02 12.62
C TYR A 65 5.87 -4.53 14.06
N ALA A 66 4.92 -4.25 14.94
CA ALA A 66 4.94 -4.78 16.29
C ALA A 66 4.68 -6.30 16.35
N ALA A 67 3.84 -6.81 15.44
CA ALA A 67 3.38 -8.21 15.43
C ALA A 67 4.14 -9.10 14.43
N ALA A 68 4.61 -8.55 13.30
CA ALA A 68 5.30 -9.30 12.25
C ALA A 68 6.77 -9.56 12.60
N ARG A 69 7.29 -10.70 12.16
CA ARG A 69 8.70 -11.09 12.29
C ARG A 69 9.19 -11.67 10.98
N SER A 70 10.20 -11.04 10.38
CA SER A 70 10.86 -11.55 9.16
C SER A 70 12.15 -10.78 8.91
N PRO A 71 13.18 -11.40 8.35
CA PRO A 71 14.34 -10.68 7.83
C PRO A 71 14.00 -9.77 6.63
N LEU A 72 12.82 -9.93 6.04
CA LEU A 72 12.32 -9.06 4.96
C LEU A 72 11.94 -7.65 5.47
N LEU A 73 11.66 -7.49 6.76
CA LEU A 73 11.17 -6.24 7.34
C LEU A 73 12.31 -5.40 7.92
N PRO A 74 12.28 -4.07 7.74
CA PRO A 74 13.18 -3.19 8.48
C PRO A 74 12.87 -3.23 9.98
N GLY A 75 13.87 -2.96 10.80
CA GLY A 75 13.65 -2.67 12.21
C GLY A 75 12.79 -1.42 12.36
N ALA A 76 11.74 -1.49 13.17
CA ALA A 76 10.82 -0.38 13.37
C ALA A 76 10.33 -0.29 14.82
N ARG A 77 10.08 0.93 15.29
CA ARG A 77 9.44 1.16 16.58
C ARG A 77 8.50 2.36 16.54
N THR A 78 7.36 2.23 17.16
CA THR A 78 6.41 3.33 17.36
C THR A 78 6.91 4.26 18.45
N VAL A 79 6.89 5.57 18.19
CA VAL A 79 7.31 6.62 19.14
C VAL A 79 6.16 7.54 19.55
N HIS A 80 5.06 7.48 18.82
CA HIS A 80 3.80 8.16 19.17
C HIS A 80 2.63 7.39 18.58
N ARG A 81 1.52 7.26 19.34
CA ARG A 81 0.29 6.60 18.87
C ARG A 81 -0.94 7.20 19.54
N THR A 82 -1.88 7.63 18.73
CA THR A 82 -3.24 8.02 19.12
C THR A 82 -4.24 7.35 18.18
N ALA A 83 -5.53 7.57 18.38
CA ALA A 83 -6.56 7.09 17.44
C ALA A 83 -6.42 7.70 16.02
N ARG A 84 -5.83 8.90 15.89
CA ARG A 84 -5.73 9.64 14.62
C ARG A 84 -4.34 9.69 14.03
N HIS A 85 -3.30 9.61 14.85
CA HIS A 85 -1.92 9.83 14.42
C HIS A 85 -0.97 8.78 14.98
N ALA A 86 0.01 8.42 14.18
CA ALA A 86 1.13 7.58 14.60
C ALA A 86 2.46 8.16 14.11
N CYS A 87 3.53 7.98 14.90
CA CYS A 87 4.89 8.27 14.46
C CYS A 87 5.77 7.07 14.74
N MET A 88 6.66 6.79 13.80
CA MET A 88 7.58 5.66 13.84
C MET A 88 9.01 6.10 13.56
N LEU A 89 9.95 5.39 14.15
CA LEU A 89 11.35 5.34 13.72
C LEU A 89 11.58 4.00 13.07
N ILE A 90 12.08 4.03 11.85
CA ILE A 90 12.31 2.86 11.00
C ILE A 90 13.79 2.83 10.61
N GLU A 91 14.37 1.65 10.56
CA GLU A 91 15.73 1.42 10.09
C GLU A 91 15.94 2.06 8.71
N PHE A 92 16.99 2.88 8.58
CA PHE A 92 17.44 3.33 7.27
C PHE A 92 18.28 2.23 6.62
N ILE A 93 17.88 1.79 5.45
CA ILE A 93 18.57 0.76 4.68
C ILE A 93 19.22 1.44 3.50
N ASP A 94 20.57 1.42 3.46
CA ASP A 94 21.35 1.97 2.35
C ASP A 94 21.44 0.95 1.21
N ALA A 95 20.36 0.85 0.46
CA ALA A 95 20.26 -0.04 -0.69
C ALA A 95 19.40 0.60 -1.78
N PRO A 96 19.65 0.30 -3.07
CA PRO A 96 18.81 0.77 -4.15
C PRO A 96 17.42 0.13 -4.07
N ARG A 97 16.41 0.89 -4.49
CA ARG A 97 15.08 0.37 -4.73
C ARG A 97 15.04 -0.40 -6.05
N LEU A 98 14.20 -1.40 -6.15
CA LEU A 98 14.04 -2.15 -7.40
C LEU A 98 13.67 -1.23 -8.58
N ALA A 99 12.86 -0.20 -8.33
CA ALA A 99 12.49 0.81 -9.32
C ALA A 99 13.68 1.64 -9.85
N ASP A 100 14.76 1.76 -9.08
CA ASP A 100 15.96 2.54 -9.45
C ASP A 100 16.96 1.70 -10.28
N LEU A 101 16.72 0.40 -10.42
CA LEU A 101 17.61 -0.52 -11.10
C LEU A 101 17.20 -0.75 -12.55
N THR A 102 18.18 -0.71 -13.45
CA THR A 102 17.98 -1.14 -14.84
C THR A 102 18.30 -2.62 -14.95
N LEU A 103 17.28 -3.46 -14.92
CA LEU A 103 17.42 -4.92 -14.94
C LEU A 103 16.77 -5.53 -16.18
N PRO A 104 17.28 -6.69 -16.66
CA PRO A 104 16.56 -7.51 -17.62
C PRO A 104 15.18 -7.92 -17.08
N MET A 105 14.18 -8.00 -17.95
CA MET A 105 12.82 -8.38 -17.59
C MET A 105 12.72 -9.68 -16.78
N ALA A 106 13.47 -10.71 -17.19
CA ALA A 106 13.53 -11.99 -16.50
C ALA A 106 14.03 -11.87 -15.04
N ASP A 107 14.95 -10.94 -14.78
CA ASP A 107 15.44 -10.69 -13.43
C ASP A 107 14.42 -9.98 -12.56
N VAL A 108 13.68 -9.01 -13.12
CA VAL A 108 12.56 -8.34 -12.40
C VAL A 108 11.51 -9.37 -11.99
N VAL A 109 11.10 -10.25 -12.89
CA VAL A 109 10.13 -11.32 -12.61
C VAL A 109 10.65 -12.28 -11.54
N ARG A 110 11.92 -12.69 -11.65
CA ARG A 110 12.58 -13.57 -10.67
C ARG A 110 12.63 -12.93 -9.29
N ILE A 111 12.99 -11.65 -9.21
CA ILE A 111 13.00 -10.88 -7.96
C ILE A 111 11.58 -10.78 -7.39
N GLY A 112 10.59 -10.42 -8.21
CA GLY A 112 9.21 -10.31 -7.77
C GLY A 112 8.69 -11.60 -7.14
N ARG A 113 8.93 -12.75 -7.78
CA ARG A 113 8.56 -14.05 -7.23
C ARG A 113 9.28 -14.37 -5.93
N ALA A 114 10.58 -14.08 -5.86
CA ALA A 114 11.36 -14.31 -4.64
C ALA A 114 10.90 -13.43 -3.47
N VAL A 115 10.52 -12.18 -3.74
CA VAL A 115 9.95 -11.27 -2.72
C VAL A 115 8.59 -11.79 -2.23
N VAL A 116 7.69 -12.16 -3.14
CA VAL A 116 6.37 -12.72 -2.79
C VAL A 116 6.51 -14.01 -1.97
N GLU A 117 7.43 -14.90 -2.36
CA GLU A 117 7.72 -16.11 -1.60
C GLU A 117 8.26 -15.78 -0.19
N ALA A 118 9.20 -14.82 -0.08
CA ALA A 118 9.72 -14.39 1.22
C ALA A 118 8.63 -13.75 2.11
N MET A 119 7.66 -13.07 1.52
CA MET A 119 6.51 -12.51 2.26
C MET A 119 5.62 -13.60 2.86
N SER A 120 5.47 -14.75 2.19
CA SER A 120 4.72 -15.89 2.71
C SER A 120 5.34 -16.49 3.99
N GLN A 121 6.61 -16.18 4.26
CA GLN A 121 7.35 -16.63 5.44
C GLN A 121 7.36 -15.59 6.58
N ILE A 122 6.58 -14.52 6.48
CA ILE A 122 6.42 -13.57 7.58
C ILE A 122 5.69 -14.25 8.73
N GLU A 123 6.37 -14.33 9.87
CA GLU A 123 5.84 -14.94 11.09
C GLU A 123 5.06 -13.95 11.95
N GLY A 124 4.23 -14.48 12.85
CA GLY A 124 3.39 -13.71 13.75
C GLY A 124 1.95 -13.60 13.26
N GLN A 125 1.20 -12.69 13.87
CA GLN A 125 -0.20 -12.41 13.48
C GLN A 125 -0.38 -10.92 13.25
N PRO A 126 0.27 -10.35 12.21
CA PRO A 126 0.13 -8.94 11.92
C PRO A 126 -1.33 -8.64 11.54
N PRO A 127 -1.84 -7.46 11.92
CA PRO A 127 -3.17 -7.04 11.51
C PRO A 127 -3.24 -6.85 9.99
N ILE A 128 -4.43 -6.99 9.44
CA ILE A 128 -4.75 -6.73 8.04
C ILE A 128 -5.83 -5.65 7.95
N MET A 129 -5.77 -4.82 6.91
CA MET A 129 -6.79 -3.79 6.65
C MET A 129 -8.02 -4.34 5.95
N LEU A 130 -7.85 -5.38 5.15
CA LEU A 130 -8.91 -5.96 4.33
C LEU A 130 -8.65 -7.44 4.09
N ASP A 131 -9.69 -8.26 4.15
CA ASP A 131 -9.64 -9.66 3.73
C ASP A 131 -10.38 -9.83 2.40
N VAL A 132 -9.69 -10.34 1.39
CA VAL A 132 -10.23 -10.73 0.09
C VAL A 132 -9.85 -12.17 -0.26
N GLY A 133 -9.43 -12.96 0.73
CA GLY A 133 -8.91 -14.32 0.58
C GLY A 133 -9.99 -15.41 0.62
N SER A 134 -11.23 -15.08 0.29
CA SER A 134 -12.30 -16.06 0.06
C SER A 134 -13.44 -15.42 -0.73
N PRO A 135 -14.28 -16.21 -1.44
CA PRO A 135 -15.45 -15.69 -2.13
C PRO A 135 -16.41 -14.92 -1.22
N ALA A 136 -16.60 -15.38 0.01
CA ALA A 136 -17.50 -14.72 0.97
C ALA A 136 -16.95 -13.35 1.41
N ALA A 137 -15.66 -13.27 1.73
CA ALA A 137 -14.98 -12.01 2.08
C ALA A 137 -14.98 -11.04 0.89
N TRP A 138 -14.64 -11.53 -0.30
CA TRP A 138 -14.69 -10.74 -1.52
C TRP A 138 -16.08 -10.18 -1.82
N ASN A 139 -17.12 -10.98 -1.73
CA ASN A 139 -18.50 -10.55 -1.97
C ASN A 139 -18.92 -9.42 -1.02
N ALA A 140 -18.50 -9.45 0.24
CA ALA A 140 -18.75 -8.38 1.19
C ALA A 140 -18.05 -7.07 0.78
N VAL A 141 -16.77 -7.16 0.36
CA VAL A 141 -15.99 -6.01 -0.12
C VAL A 141 -16.60 -5.43 -1.41
N ALA A 142 -16.90 -6.28 -2.39
CA ALA A 142 -17.48 -5.87 -3.65
C ALA A 142 -18.88 -5.22 -3.45
N GLY A 143 -19.70 -5.78 -2.57
CA GLY A 143 -21.00 -5.21 -2.22
C GLY A 143 -20.89 -3.83 -1.59
N SER A 144 -19.94 -3.63 -0.66
CA SER A 144 -19.65 -2.33 -0.05
C SER A 144 -19.18 -1.30 -1.08
N MET A 145 -18.22 -1.69 -1.93
CA MET A 145 -17.71 -0.85 -3.03
C MET A 145 -18.82 -0.40 -3.98
N LEU A 146 -19.61 -1.34 -4.48
CA LEU A 146 -20.70 -1.05 -5.42
C LEU A 146 -21.78 -0.17 -4.78
N GLY A 147 -22.11 -0.39 -3.51
CA GLY A 147 -23.04 0.46 -2.77
C GLY A 147 -22.53 1.90 -2.64
N ALA A 148 -21.27 2.08 -2.30
CA ALA A 148 -20.66 3.41 -2.20
C ALA A 148 -20.56 4.12 -3.55
N LEU A 149 -20.17 3.39 -4.62
CA LEU A 149 -20.12 3.95 -5.98
C LEU A 149 -21.49 4.41 -6.47
N ARG A 150 -22.55 3.59 -6.28
CA ARG A 150 -23.91 4.00 -6.62
C ARG A 150 -24.31 5.25 -5.85
N GLY A 151 -24.03 5.33 -4.55
CA GLY A 151 -24.29 6.51 -3.74
C GLY A 151 -23.61 7.77 -4.27
N LEU A 152 -22.34 7.69 -4.72
CA LEU A 152 -21.62 8.81 -5.31
C LEU A 152 -22.21 9.25 -6.67
N VAL A 153 -22.63 8.31 -7.50
CA VAL A 153 -23.28 8.58 -8.81
C VAL A 153 -24.66 9.19 -8.60
N ASP A 154 -25.49 8.61 -7.73
CA ASP A 154 -26.86 9.07 -7.45
C ASP A 154 -26.88 10.46 -6.82
N ALA A 155 -25.86 10.79 -6.02
CA ALA A 155 -25.67 12.13 -5.45
C ALA A 155 -25.15 13.17 -6.45
N GLY A 156 -24.82 12.77 -7.69
CA GLY A 156 -24.22 13.64 -8.71
C GLY A 156 -22.77 14.01 -8.46
N GLY A 157 -22.10 13.35 -7.50
CA GLY A 157 -20.69 13.56 -7.21
C GLY A 157 -19.76 12.94 -8.26
N PHE A 158 -20.23 11.88 -8.93
CA PHE A 158 -19.55 11.21 -10.02
C PHE A 158 -20.37 11.31 -11.30
N THR A 159 -19.72 11.68 -12.41
CA THR A 159 -20.35 11.87 -13.74
C THR A 159 -19.65 11.05 -14.84
N ALA A 160 -18.37 10.73 -14.68
CA ALA A 160 -17.63 9.90 -15.61
C ALA A 160 -17.91 8.40 -15.40
N VAL A 161 -18.20 7.99 -14.16
CA VAL A 161 -18.68 6.65 -13.83
C VAL A 161 -20.18 6.58 -14.15
N ASP A 162 -20.51 6.17 -15.37
CA ASP A 162 -21.87 5.99 -15.85
C ASP A 162 -22.48 4.62 -15.48
N ALA A 163 -23.74 4.41 -15.88
CA ALA A 163 -24.41 3.13 -15.68
C ALA A 163 -23.72 1.95 -16.42
N GLY A 164 -22.99 2.23 -17.50
CA GLY A 164 -22.19 1.24 -18.23
C GLY A 164 -20.98 0.78 -17.40
N ALA A 165 -20.24 1.73 -16.85
CA ALA A 165 -19.10 1.51 -15.96
C ALA A 165 -19.52 0.72 -14.70
N LEU A 166 -20.62 1.13 -14.04
CA LEU A 166 -21.17 0.40 -12.89
C LEU A 166 -21.48 -1.06 -13.22
N ARG A 167 -22.17 -1.32 -14.35
CA ARG A 167 -22.45 -2.69 -14.78
C ARG A 167 -21.19 -3.48 -15.14
N ALA A 168 -20.15 -2.84 -15.70
CA ALA A 168 -18.88 -3.51 -16.00
C ALA A 168 -18.19 -3.94 -14.70
N ILE A 169 -18.10 -3.05 -13.71
CA ILE A 169 -17.54 -3.34 -12.39
C ILE A 169 -18.31 -4.47 -11.70
N GLU A 170 -19.64 -4.41 -11.71
CA GLU A 170 -20.50 -5.45 -11.10
C GLU A 170 -20.31 -6.81 -11.75
N ARG A 171 -20.32 -6.90 -13.10
CA ARG A 171 -20.06 -8.15 -13.82
C ARG A 171 -18.64 -8.68 -13.57
N ALA A 172 -17.64 -7.82 -13.56
CA ALA A 172 -16.28 -8.24 -13.30
C ALA A 172 -16.12 -8.76 -11.88
N ALA A 173 -16.70 -8.08 -10.89
CA ALA A 173 -16.65 -8.51 -9.49
C ALA A 173 -17.30 -9.88 -9.24
N ALA A 174 -18.35 -10.21 -10.01
CA ALA A 174 -19.07 -11.50 -9.94
C ALA A 174 -18.55 -12.54 -10.95
N SER A 175 -17.51 -12.24 -11.73
CA SER A 175 -17.02 -13.16 -12.77
C SER A 175 -16.36 -14.40 -12.16
N GLU A 176 -16.52 -15.54 -12.82
CA GLU A 176 -15.89 -16.81 -12.43
C GLU A 176 -14.39 -16.66 -12.24
N SER A 177 -13.69 -15.95 -13.14
CA SER A 177 -12.25 -15.75 -13.04
C SER A 177 -11.82 -15.00 -11.78
N VAL A 178 -12.61 -14.02 -11.30
CA VAL A 178 -12.34 -13.31 -10.03
C VAL A 178 -12.66 -14.21 -8.84
N LEU A 179 -13.76 -14.98 -8.90
CA LEU A 179 -14.11 -15.94 -7.85
C LEU A 179 -13.07 -17.05 -7.72
N ASP A 180 -12.52 -17.53 -8.82
CA ASP A 180 -11.42 -18.50 -8.82
C ASP A 180 -10.15 -17.88 -8.20
N ALA A 181 -9.81 -16.64 -8.57
CA ALA A 181 -8.65 -15.94 -8.01
C ALA A 181 -8.74 -15.80 -6.48
N VAL A 182 -9.91 -15.41 -5.94
CA VAL A 182 -10.09 -15.29 -4.48
C VAL A 182 -10.29 -16.63 -3.77
N SER A 183 -10.50 -17.73 -4.51
CA SER A 183 -10.56 -19.09 -3.98
C SER A 183 -9.18 -19.75 -3.91
N ALA A 184 -8.17 -19.16 -4.55
CA ALA A 184 -6.79 -19.61 -4.44
C ALA A 184 -6.27 -19.49 -3.00
N PRO A 185 -5.21 -20.23 -2.62
CA PRO A 185 -4.61 -20.10 -1.31
C PRO A 185 -4.29 -18.64 -0.97
N ALA A 186 -4.88 -18.14 0.10
CA ALA A 186 -4.74 -16.76 0.51
C ALA A 186 -3.74 -16.63 1.68
N GLY A 187 -2.83 -15.68 1.54
CA GLY A 187 -1.83 -15.30 2.54
C GLY A 187 -1.85 -13.80 2.84
N LEU A 188 -0.87 -13.38 3.64
CA LEU A 188 -0.57 -11.97 3.83
C LEU A 188 -0.04 -11.39 2.52
N ILE A 189 -0.60 -10.27 2.09
CA ILE A 189 -0.14 -9.50 0.95
C ILE A 189 0.13 -8.05 1.38
N HIS A 190 1.10 -7.43 0.72
CA HIS A 190 1.44 -6.02 0.90
C HIS A 190 0.36 -5.08 0.36
N SER A 191 -0.21 -5.48 -0.77
CA SER A 191 -1.25 -4.78 -1.54
C SER A 191 -0.85 -3.46 -2.21
N ASP A 192 0.35 -2.99 -1.96
CA ASP A 192 1.00 -1.86 -2.64
C ASP A 192 2.49 -2.21 -2.88
N LEU A 193 2.74 -3.44 -3.35
CA LEU A 193 4.08 -3.91 -3.64
C LEU A 193 4.55 -3.34 -4.98
N VAL A 194 5.06 -2.12 -4.94
CA VAL A 194 5.67 -1.44 -6.09
C VAL A 194 7.19 -1.50 -6.00
N GLY A 195 7.88 -1.23 -7.12
CA GLY A 195 9.35 -1.30 -7.17
C GLY A 195 10.05 -0.34 -6.21
N GLU A 196 9.40 0.76 -5.83
CA GLU A 196 9.89 1.73 -4.83
C GLU A 196 9.88 1.16 -3.40
N ASN A 197 9.01 0.18 -3.13
CA ASN A 197 8.86 -0.44 -1.81
C ASN A 197 9.75 -1.68 -1.61
N VAL A 198 10.51 -2.08 -2.64
CA VAL A 198 11.45 -3.22 -2.58
C VAL A 198 12.88 -2.71 -2.64
N LEU A 199 13.61 -2.86 -1.53
CA LEU A 199 15.04 -2.57 -1.44
C LEU A 199 15.84 -3.83 -1.77
N VAL A 200 16.78 -3.71 -2.71
CA VAL A 200 17.57 -4.84 -3.22
C VAL A 200 18.96 -4.81 -2.59
N LEU A 201 19.22 -5.74 -1.69
CA LEU A 201 20.52 -5.96 -1.11
C LEU A 201 21.27 -7.08 -1.87
N ARG A 202 22.53 -7.29 -1.54
CA ARG A 202 23.38 -8.26 -2.26
C ARG A 202 22.75 -9.66 -2.30
N ASP A 203 22.24 -10.14 -1.17
CA ASP A 203 21.81 -11.53 -0.98
C ASP A 203 20.35 -11.67 -0.54
N HIS A 204 19.65 -10.55 -0.33
CA HIS A 204 18.28 -10.56 0.18
C HIS A 204 17.55 -9.26 -0.18
N PHE A 205 16.28 -9.15 0.24
CA PHE A 205 15.43 -8.00 0.02
C PHE A 205 14.94 -7.42 1.34
N ARG A 206 14.53 -6.15 1.31
CA ARG A 206 13.70 -5.55 2.34
C ARG A 206 12.46 -4.98 1.68
N VAL A 207 11.33 -5.12 2.33
CA VAL A 207 10.05 -4.54 1.89
C VAL A 207 9.59 -3.54 2.94
N ILE A 208 9.31 -2.34 2.49
CA ILE A 208 8.93 -1.19 3.31
C ILE A 208 7.50 -0.74 3.00
N ASP A 209 6.95 0.15 3.84
CA ASP A 209 5.65 0.79 3.63
C ASP A 209 4.43 -0.14 3.77
N TRP A 210 4.37 -0.87 4.90
CA TRP A 210 3.29 -1.80 5.24
C TRP A 210 2.04 -1.09 5.83
N GLN A 211 1.55 -0.04 5.14
CA GLN A 211 0.42 0.75 5.63
C GLN A 211 -0.93 0.01 5.50
N TYR A 212 -1.09 -0.79 4.45
CA TYR A 212 -2.38 -1.37 4.05
C TYR A 212 -2.30 -2.87 3.76
N PRO A 213 -1.65 -3.69 4.61
CA PRO A 213 -1.56 -5.12 4.38
C PRO A 213 -2.96 -5.75 4.32
N LYS A 214 -3.12 -6.72 3.45
CA LYS A 214 -4.39 -7.44 3.24
C LYS A 214 -4.16 -8.94 3.36
N ARG A 215 -5.25 -9.68 3.36
CA ARG A 215 -5.26 -11.12 3.13
C ARG A 215 -5.86 -11.39 1.75
N GLY A 216 -5.13 -12.11 0.90
CA GLY A 216 -5.56 -12.38 -0.46
C GLY A 216 -4.60 -13.31 -1.21
N PRO A 217 -4.84 -13.58 -2.50
CA PRO A 217 -3.93 -14.35 -3.34
C PRO A 217 -2.61 -13.59 -3.54
N ALA A 218 -1.50 -14.31 -3.36
CA ALA A 218 -0.15 -13.74 -3.42
C ALA A 218 0.20 -13.09 -4.77
N ASP A 219 -0.37 -13.58 -5.86
CA ASP A 219 -0.17 -13.06 -7.22
C ASP A 219 -0.68 -11.62 -7.41
N LEU A 220 -1.50 -11.09 -6.49
CA LEU A 220 -1.86 -9.66 -6.48
C LEU A 220 -0.64 -8.76 -6.29
N ASP A 221 0.27 -9.14 -5.39
CA ASP A 221 1.50 -8.38 -5.15
C ASP A 221 2.47 -8.53 -6.33
N LEU A 222 2.58 -9.73 -6.92
CA LEU A 222 3.37 -9.93 -8.12
C LEU A 222 2.83 -9.06 -9.28
N ALA A 223 1.52 -9.05 -9.52
CA ALA A 223 0.90 -8.24 -10.56
C ALA A 223 1.18 -6.74 -10.36
N THR A 224 1.07 -6.25 -9.13
CA THR A 224 1.33 -4.85 -8.77
C THR A 224 2.79 -4.48 -9.00
N LEU A 225 3.72 -5.35 -8.59
CA LEU A 225 5.15 -5.13 -8.77
C LEU A 225 5.53 -5.08 -10.26
N LEU A 226 5.06 -6.06 -11.05
CA LEU A 226 5.36 -6.11 -12.48
C LEU A 226 4.84 -4.88 -13.21
N GLU A 227 3.61 -4.46 -12.94
CA GLU A 227 3.05 -3.24 -13.54
C GLU A 227 3.87 -1.99 -13.17
N SER A 228 4.29 -1.84 -11.90
CA SER A 228 5.08 -0.69 -11.45
C SER A 228 6.46 -0.61 -12.10
N THR A 229 6.97 -1.72 -12.59
CA THR A 229 8.24 -1.81 -13.34
C THR A 229 8.06 -1.75 -14.86
N GLY A 230 6.85 -1.49 -15.34
CA GLY A 230 6.51 -1.35 -16.76
C GLY A 230 6.32 -2.67 -17.51
N LEU A 231 6.22 -3.80 -16.81
CA LEU A 231 5.96 -5.11 -17.41
C LEU A 231 4.46 -5.36 -17.56
N ASP A 232 4.06 -6.04 -18.66
CA ASP A 232 2.67 -6.48 -18.79
C ASP A 232 2.43 -7.68 -17.86
N ARG A 233 1.72 -7.42 -16.76
CA ARG A 233 1.38 -8.43 -15.75
C ARG A 233 0.59 -9.61 -16.31
N ARG A 234 -0.15 -9.41 -17.42
CA ARG A 234 -0.98 -10.47 -18.06
C ARG A 234 -0.17 -11.63 -18.60
N ASP A 235 1.12 -11.45 -18.82
CA ASP A 235 2.02 -12.51 -19.25
C ASP A 235 2.46 -13.43 -18.08
N TYR A 236 2.19 -13.04 -16.82
CA TYR A 236 2.78 -13.68 -15.64
C TYR A 236 1.77 -14.12 -14.57
N VAL A 237 0.56 -13.56 -14.59
CA VAL A 237 -0.51 -13.88 -13.64
C VAL A 237 -1.85 -14.07 -14.34
N ASP A 238 -2.75 -14.81 -13.71
CA ASP A 238 -4.06 -15.11 -14.28
C ASP A 238 -4.92 -13.85 -14.48
N THR A 239 -5.77 -13.88 -15.51
CA THR A 239 -6.72 -12.80 -15.82
C THR A 239 -7.61 -12.43 -14.63
N GLY A 240 -8.01 -13.42 -13.80
CA GLY A 240 -8.79 -13.20 -12.59
C GLY A 240 -8.06 -12.35 -11.57
N VAL A 241 -6.76 -12.59 -11.38
CA VAL A 241 -5.89 -11.78 -10.49
C VAL A 241 -5.76 -10.36 -11.02
N VAL A 242 -5.56 -10.18 -12.33
CA VAL A 242 -5.50 -8.85 -12.96
C VAL A 242 -6.79 -8.07 -12.74
N ARG A 243 -7.96 -8.71 -12.95
CA ARG A 243 -9.26 -8.09 -12.70
C ARG A 243 -9.47 -7.76 -11.23
N LEU A 244 -9.12 -8.67 -10.32
CA LEU A 244 -9.20 -8.44 -8.88
C LEU A 244 -8.34 -7.25 -8.45
N MET A 245 -7.12 -7.11 -9.00
CA MET A 245 -6.25 -5.96 -8.76
C MET A 245 -6.90 -4.65 -9.22
N LEU A 246 -7.50 -4.60 -10.41
CA LEU A 246 -8.22 -3.41 -10.91
C LEU A 246 -9.42 -3.06 -10.02
N LEU A 247 -10.18 -4.08 -9.60
CA LEU A 247 -11.32 -3.91 -8.68
C LEU A 247 -10.89 -3.40 -7.30
N LEU A 248 -9.76 -3.86 -6.77
CA LEU A 248 -9.20 -3.34 -5.52
C LEU A 248 -8.71 -1.89 -5.63
N ARG A 249 -8.21 -1.47 -6.79
CA ARG A 249 -7.91 -0.06 -7.08
C ARG A 249 -9.18 0.79 -7.13
N ILE A 250 -10.23 0.29 -7.78
CA ILE A 250 -11.55 0.93 -7.79
C ILE A 250 -12.08 1.05 -6.35
N PHE A 251 -11.98 -0.01 -5.56
CA PHE A 251 -12.35 0.01 -4.15
C PHE A 251 -11.59 1.11 -3.38
N TRP A 252 -10.26 1.19 -3.52
CA TRP A 252 -9.44 2.20 -2.87
C TRP A 252 -9.83 3.63 -3.26
N LEU A 253 -10.00 3.91 -4.55
CA LEU A 253 -10.41 5.22 -5.04
C LEU A 253 -11.82 5.60 -4.53
N THR A 254 -12.72 4.62 -4.42
CA THR A 254 -14.06 4.81 -3.84
C THR A 254 -13.98 5.18 -2.36
N GLU A 255 -13.15 4.47 -1.58
CA GLU A 255 -12.89 4.79 -0.18
C GLU A 255 -12.27 6.19 -0.01
N CYS A 256 -11.30 6.56 -0.86
CA CYS A 256 -10.72 7.90 -0.87
C CYS A 256 -11.79 8.97 -1.12
N ALA A 257 -12.64 8.78 -2.13
CA ALA A 257 -13.70 9.72 -2.48
C ALA A 257 -14.75 9.88 -1.37
N THR A 258 -15.03 8.81 -0.63
CA THR A 258 -16.09 8.82 0.40
C THR A 258 -15.60 9.22 1.77
N ARG A 259 -14.33 8.98 2.12
CA ARG A 259 -13.87 9.05 3.51
C ARG A 259 -12.72 9.99 3.78
N TRP A 260 -11.77 10.13 2.83
CA TRP A 260 -10.48 10.73 3.20
C TRP A 260 -10.06 11.93 2.36
N PHE A 261 -10.37 11.99 1.08
CA PHE A 261 -9.85 13.01 0.17
C PHE A 261 -10.96 13.63 -0.68
N THR A 262 -11.94 14.24 -0.03
CA THR A 262 -13.04 14.94 -0.73
C THR A 262 -12.58 15.92 -1.83
N PRO A 263 -11.47 16.67 -1.68
CA PRO A 263 -10.99 17.58 -2.73
C PRO A 263 -10.53 16.90 -4.04
N GLY A 264 -10.40 15.58 -4.08
CA GLY A 264 -9.95 14.83 -5.26
C GLY A 264 -11.07 14.09 -6.00
N VAL A 265 -12.33 14.33 -5.67
CA VAL A 265 -13.47 13.53 -6.17
C VAL A 265 -13.54 13.47 -7.70
N GLU A 266 -13.36 14.59 -8.39
CA GLU A 266 -13.38 14.61 -9.87
C GLU A 266 -12.28 13.72 -10.48
N SER A 267 -11.07 13.75 -9.93
CA SER A 267 -9.97 12.89 -10.38
C SER A 267 -10.27 11.41 -10.15
N TYR A 268 -10.87 11.05 -9.02
CA TYR A 268 -11.25 9.67 -8.72
C TYR A 268 -12.33 9.15 -9.65
N ASP A 269 -13.34 9.97 -9.97
CA ASP A 269 -14.39 9.65 -10.93
C ASP A 269 -13.80 9.22 -12.29
N GLN A 270 -12.92 10.05 -12.85
CA GLN A 270 -12.25 9.75 -14.11
C GLN A 270 -11.37 8.51 -14.04
N GLN A 271 -10.59 8.35 -12.97
CA GLN A 271 -9.72 7.18 -12.79
C GLN A 271 -10.55 5.88 -12.68
N ILE A 272 -11.65 5.88 -11.94
CA ILE A 272 -12.53 4.72 -11.82
C ILE A 272 -13.17 4.38 -13.18
N ALA A 273 -13.61 5.39 -13.94
CA ALA A 273 -14.14 5.18 -15.29
C ALA A 273 -13.08 4.55 -16.23
N GLN A 274 -11.83 5.01 -16.19
CA GLN A 274 -10.73 4.44 -16.96
C GLN A 274 -10.40 3.00 -16.53
N LEU A 275 -10.41 2.70 -15.23
CA LEU A 275 -10.18 1.34 -14.72
C LEU A 275 -11.32 0.40 -15.12
N SER A 276 -12.58 0.88 -15.07
CA SER A 276 -13.74 0.08 -15.46
C SER A 276 -13.73 -0.34 -16.93
N ALA A 277 -13.12 0.46 -17.80
CA ALA A 277 -12.95 0.15 -19.23
C ALA A 277 -11.91 -0.96 -19.50
N GLN A 278 -11.11 -1.35 -18.48
CA GLN A 278 -10.09 -2.40 -18.58
C GLN A 278 -10.59 -3.76 -18.03
N LEU A 279 -11.77 -3.80 -17.41
CA LEU A 279 -12.37 -5.00 -16.83
C LEU A 279 -13.04 -5.85 -17.92
#